data_1b21431778aa0acf7471d0160f6d4161
#
_entry.id   1b21431778aa0acf7471d0160f6d4161
#
_cell.length_a   1.000
_cell.length_b   1.000
_cell.length_c   1.000
_cell.angle_alpha   90.00
_cell.angle_beta   90.00
_cell.angle_gamma   90.00
#
_symmetry.space_group_name_H-M   'P 1'
#
loop_
_entity.id
_entity.type
_entity.pdbx_description
1 polymer ?
#
loop_
_entity_poly.entity_id
_entity_poly.type
_entity_poly.pdbx_seq_one_letter_code
_entity_poly.pdbx_strand_id
1 'polypeptide(L)'
;MLEALPMSFAVCQTADFSQVDFDDAYCFAARTQDEWSLVCRESRLPANCLRCERGWRGLRIRGTLDFSLVGVLSSLAGLLAARGVSLFAVSTYNTDYLFVHRAQYPAALSALREGGYPVEEPARYEEEEAPICPQP
;
A
#
# COMPACT_ATOMS: atom_id res chain seq x y z
N MET A 1 10.43 8.03 -10.44
CA MET A 1 10.95 7.87 -9.08
C MET A 1 9.88 7.33 -8.14
N LEU A 2 10.30 6.50 -7.21
CA LEU A 2 9.40 5.94 -6.20
C LEU A 2 9.66 6.59 -4.85
N GLU A 3 8.58 6.79 -4.10
CA GLU A 3 8.67 7.32 -2.74
C GLU A 3 8.14 6.27 -1.77
N ALA A 4 8.98 5.86 -0.83
CA ALA A 4 8.57 4.97 0.24
C ALA A 4 7.79 5.76 1.29
N LEU A 5 6.59 5.27 1.63
CA LEU A 5 5.76 5.92 2.63
C LEU A 5 6.21 5.51 4.03
N PRO A 6 6.20 6.42 5.00
CA PRO A 6 6.76 6.12 6.32
C PRO A 6 5.88 5.25 7.21
N MET A 7 4.59 5.11 6.92
CA MET A 7 3.66 4.36 7.75
C MET A 7 3.47 2.93 7.26
N SER A 8 3.00 2.06 8.14
CA SER A 8 2.55 0.74 7.77
C SER A 8 1.06 0.74 7.45
N PHE A 9 0.65 -0.16 6.58
CA PHE A 9 -0.72 -0.25 6.08
C PHE A 9 -1.34 -1.60 6.41
N ALA A 10 -2.66 -1.61 6.42
CA ALA A 10 -3.46 -2.81 6.54
C ALA A 10 -4.51 -2.84 5.45
N VAL A 11 -4.82 -4.04 4.99
CA VAL A 11 -5.97 -4.29 4.11
C VAL A 11 -7.04 -4.91 4.98
N CYS A 12 -8.23 -4.35 4.98
CA CYS A 12 -9.29 -4.87 5.82
C CYS A 12 -10.65 -4.89 5.13
N GLN A 13 -11.52 -5.73 5.67
CA GLN A 13 -12.92 -5.78 5.32
C GLN A 13 -13.70 -5.24 6.50
N THR A 14 -14.58 -4.28 6.26
CA THR A 14 -15.38 -3.65 7.30
C THR A 14 -16.86 -4.00 7.13
N ALA A 15 -17.63 -3.77 8.19
CA ALA A 15 -19.08 -3.92 8.10
C ALA A 15 -19.70 -2.85 7.20
N ASP A 16 -19.18 -1.63 7.28
CA ASP A 16 -19.52 -0.50 6.42
C ASP A 16 -18.44 0.57 6.61
N PHE A 17 -18.58 1.74 5.99
CA PHE A 17 -17.60 2.82 6.11
C PHE A 17 -17.92 3.85 7.19
N SER A 18 -18.85 3.55 8.11
CA SER A 18 -19.26 4.51 9.13
C SER A 18 -18.16 4.87 10.12
N GLN A 19 -17.18 3.98 10.32
CA GLN A 19 -16.08 4.18 11.25
C GLN A 19 -14.76 4.52 10.56
N VAL A 20 -14.79 4.78 9.27
CA VAL A 20 -13.58 5.08 8.49
C VAL A 20 -13.28 6.58 8.58
N ASP A 21 -12.01 6.90 8.87
CA ASP A 21 -11.53 8.27 8.86
C ASP A 21 -11.04 8.64 7.46
N PHE A 22 -11.93 9.22 6.65
CA PHE A 22 -11.59 9.64 5.29
C PHE A 22 -10.77 10.92 5.25
N ASP A 23 -10.55 11.58 6.38
CA ASP A 23 -9.67 12.75 6.43
C ASP A 23 -8.19 12.34 6.52
N ASP A 24 -7.92 11.07 6.83
CA ASP A 24 -6.56 10.58 6.82
C ASP A 24 -6.04 10.47 5.38
N ALA A 25 -4.79 10.85 5.18
CA ALA A 25 -4.13 10.67 3.90
C ALA A 25 -3.90 9.17 3.66
N TYR A 26 -3.91 8.77 2.41
CA TYR A 26 -3.67 7.36 2.03
C TYR A 26 -4.71 6.40 2.59
N CYS A 27 -5.97 6.77 2.45
CA CYS A 27 -7.11 5.94 2.79
C CYS A 27 -7.80 5.55 1.48
N PHE A 28 -7.80 4.25 1.16
CA PHE A 28 -8.32 3.76 -0.13
C PHE A 28 -9.49 2.83 0.14
N ALA A 29 -10.67 3.23 -0.27
CA ALA A 29 -11.90 2.48 0.01
C ALA A 29 -12.51 1.95 -1.29
N ALA A 30 -13.02 0.73 -1.23
CA ALA A 30 -13.70 0.12 -2.35
C ALA A 30 -14.98 -0.56 -1.87
N ARG A 31 -16.11 -0.16 -2.43
CA ARG A 31 -17.40 -0.79 -2.16
C ARG A 31 -17.82 -1.59 -3.38
N THR A 32 -17.94 -2.89 -3.20
CA THR A 32 -18.40 -3.78 -4.25
C THR A 32 -19.68 -4.47 -3.82
N GLN A 33 -20.24 -5.28 -4.71
CA GLN A 33 -21.41 -6.08 -4.39
C GLN A 33 -21.13 -7.01 -3.21
N ASP A 34 -19.89 -7.45 -3.06
CA ASP A 34 -19.54 -8.50 -2.10
C ASP A 34 -18.96 -7.96 -0.79
N GLU A 35 -18.44 -6.73 -0.77
CA GLU A 35 -17.70 -6.29 0.40
C GLU A 35 -17.54 -4.77 0.50
N TRP A 36 -17.19 -4.34 1.71
CA TRP A 36 -16.69 -3.01 2.02
C TRP A 36 -15.20 -3.20 2.34
N SER A 37 -14.32 -2.80 1.45
CA SER A 37 -12.88 -3.03 1.55
C SER A 37 -12.14 -1.73 1.77
N LEU A 38 -11.04 -1.79 2.52
CA LEU A 38 -10.28 -0.60 2.88
C LEU A 38 -8.80 -0.93 2.94
N VAL A 39 -7.98 -0.06 2.35
CA VAL A 39 -6.55 -0.03 2.62
C VAL A 39 -6.28 1.26 3.36
N CYS A 40 -5.76 1.16 4.56
CA CYS A 40 -5.51 2.33 5.41
C CYS A 40 -4.25 2.12 6.24
N ARG A 41 -3.79 3.21 6.83
CA ARG A 41 -2.67 3.13 7.76
C ARG A 41 -3.08 2.24 8.95
N GLU A 42 -2.15 1.42 9.40
CA GLU A 42 -2.41 0.39 10.42
C GLU A 42 -2.98 0.98 11.71
N SER A 43 -2.49 2.16 12.10
CA SER A 43 -2.95 2.86 13.29
C SER A 43 -4.37 3.43 13.18
N ARG A 44 -4.96 3.40 11.99
CA ARG A 44 -6.28 3.98 11.72
C ARG A 44 -7.31 2.93 11.30
N LEU A 45 -7.08 1.67 11.65
CA LEU A 45 -8.05 0.62 11.38
C LEU A 45 -9.38 0.98 12.05
N PRO A 46 -10.51 0.87 11.32
CA PRO A 46 -11.81 1.23 11.89
C PRO A 46 -12.26 0.21 12.94
N ALA A 47 -13.03 0.69 13.91
CA ALA A 47 -13.50 -0.15 15.02
C ALA A 47 -14.40 -1.29 14.55
N ASN A 48 -15.10 -1.13 13.41
CA ASN A 48 -15.98 -2.16 12.86
C ASN A 48 -15.31 -3.03 11.80
N CYS A 49 -13.99 -3.14 11.85
CA CYS A 49 -13.23 -4.06 11.00
C CYS A 49 -13.63 -5.50 11.31
N LEU A 50 -13.90 -6.27 10.26
CA LEU A 50 -14.29 -7.68 10.39
C LEU A 50 -13.08 -8.59 10.33
N ARG A 51 -12.12 -8.28 9.47
CA ARG A 51 -10.84 -8.99 9.32
C ARG A 51 -9.83 -8.08 8.67
N CYS A 52 -8.56 -8.31 8.94
CA CYS A 52 -7.50 -7.51 8.34
C CYS A 52 -6.21 -8.29 8.15
N GLU A 53 -5.42 -7.84 7.20
CA GLU A 53 -4.04 -8.24 7.03
C GLU A 53 -3.17 -7.01 7.24
N ARG A 54 -2.23 -7.10 8.16
CA ARG A 54 -1.33 -6.01 8.54
C ARG A 54 0.06 -6.20 7.99
N GLY A 55 0.90 -5.21 8.23
CA GLY A 55 2.32 -5.32 7.92
C GLY A 55 2.66 -5.01 6.48
N TRP A 56 1.87 -4.17 5.82
CA TRP A 56 2.13 -3.75 4.46
C TRP A 56 2.91 -2.45 4.44
N ARG A 57 3.89 -2.38 3.54
CA ARG A 57 4.65 -1.15 3.26
C ARG A 57 4.23 -0.61 1.93
N GLY A 58 4.05 0.72 1.85
CA GLY A 58 3.58 1.39 0.66
C GLY A 58 4.66 2.15 -0.07
N LEU A 59 4.59 2.11 -1.38
CA LEU A 59 5.44 2.88 -2.29
C LEU A 59 4.53 3.66 -3.22
N ARG A 60 4.82 4.96 -3.38
CA ARG A 60 4.06 5.81 -4.29
C ARG A 60 4.93 6.14 -5.51
N ILE A 61 4.32 6.07 -6.69
CA ILE A 61 4.99 6.54 -7.90
C ILE A 61 4.88 8.06 -7.89
N ARG A 62 6.04 8.75 -7.82
CA ARG A 62 6.08 10.21 -7.80
C ARG A 62 6.00 10.78 -9.19
N GLY A 63 5.40 11.96 -9.26
CA GLY A 63 5.18 12.64 -10.49
C GLY A 63 3.81 12.32 -11.06
N THR A 64 3.34 13.17 -11.95
CA THR A 64 2.07 12.95 -12.62
C THR A 64 2.21 11.75 -13.54
N LEU A 65 1.39 10.72 -13.33
CA LEU A 65 1.29 9.65 -14.28
C LEU A 65 0.70 10.22 -15.58
N ASP A 66 1.51 10.26 -16.59
CA ASP A 66 1.00 10.46 -17.93
C ASP A 66 0.43 9.11 -18.36
N PHE A 67 -0.86 9.08 -18.69
CA PHE A 67 -1.48 7.84 -19.16
C PHE A 67 -0.81 7.27 -20.41
N SER A 68 0.03 8.10 -21.08
CA SER A 68 0.86 7.61 -22.19
C SER A 68 2.08 6.81 -21.74
N LEU A 69 2.44 6.82 -20.44
CA LEU A 69 3.53 6.02 -19.91
C LEU A 69 3.05 4.60 -19.66
N VAL A 70 2.89 3.89 -20.75
CA VAL A 70 2.41 2.51 -20.72
C VAL A 70 3.46 1.62 -20.09
N GLY A 71 3.04 0.78 -19.14
CA GLY A 71 3.88 -0.29 -18.63
C GLY A 71 4.74 0.01 -17.43
N VAL A 72 4.64 1.22 -16.83
CA VAL A 72 5.42 1.52 -15.62
C VAL A 72 5.05 0.56 -14.51
N LEU A 73 3.76 0.44 -14.20
CA LEU A 73 3.29 -0.48 -13.14
C LEU A 73 3.64 -1.92 -13.48
N SER A 74 3.48 -2.31 -14.74
CA SER A 74 3.84 -3.66 -15.21
C SER A 74 5.32 -3.94 -15.03
N SER A 75 6.18 -2.96 -15.35
CA SER A 75 7.62 -3.10 -15.17
C SER A 75 8.00 -3.28 -13.71
N LEU A 76 7.42 -2.45 -12.83
CA LEU A 76 7.69 -2.56 -11.39
C LEU A 76 7.21 -3.91 -10.84
N ALA A 77 6.01 -4.32 -11.22
CA ALA A 77 5.46 -5.61 -10.79
C ALA A 77 6.33 -6.78 -11.28
N GLY A 78 6.84 -6.68 -12.51
CA GLY A 78 7.72 -7.70 -13.07
C GLY A 78 9.03 -7.85 -12.30
N LEU A 79 9.62 -6.73 -11.91
CA LEU A 79 10.85 -6.73 -11.10
C LEU A 79 10.63 -7.41 -9.74
N LEU A 80 9.50 -7.13 -9.12
CA LEU A 80 9.16 -7.74 -7.83
C LEU A 80 8.85 -9.22 -7.98
N ALA A 81 8.08 -9.59 -9.00
CA ALA A 81 7.75 -10.98 -9.26
C ALA A 81 8.98 -11.83 -9.52
N ALA A 82 9.98 -11.27 -10.21
CA ALA A 82 11.23 -11.97 -10.50
C ALA A 82 12.02 -12.33 -9.23
N ARG A 83 11.76 -11.61 -8.13
CA ARG A 83 12.38 -11.87 -6.83
C ARG A 83 11.45 -12.59 -5.88
N GLY A 84 10.30 -13.07 -6.34
CA GLY A 84 9.33 -13.77 -5.51
C GLY A 84 8.61 -12.86 -4.52
N VAL A 85 8.57 -11.56 -4.77
CA VAL A 85 7.89 -10.60 -3.90
C VAL A 85 6.46 -10.44 -4.34
N SER A 86 5.52 -10.75 -3.45
CA SER A 86 4.09 -10.51 -3.68
C SER A 86 3.76 -9.05 -3.45
N LEU A 87 2.83 -8.53 -4.24
CA LEU A 87 2.39 -7.15 -4.13
C LEU A 87 0.91 -7.03 -4.43
N PHE A 88 0.32 -5.93 -3.98
CA PHE A 88 -0.92 -5.46 -4.56
C PHE A 88 -0.77 -3.98 -4.90
N ALA A 89 -1.64 -3.47 -5.74
CA ALA A 89 -1.54 -2.10 -6.21
C ALA A 89 -2.89 -1.41 -6.07
N VAL A 90 -2.84 -0.10 -5.83
CA VAL A 90 -4.01 0.76 -5.84
C VAL A 90 -3.72 1.88 -6.82
N SER A 91 -4.60 2.04 -7.79
CA SER A 91 -4.50 3.12 -8.77
C SER A 91 -5.51 4.21 -8.42
N THR A 92 -5.02 5.43 -8.27
CA THR A 92 -5.87 6.59 -8.06
C THR A 92 -5.85 7.46 -9.31
N TYR A 93 -6.58 8.57 -9.29
CA TYR A 93 -6.59 9.50 -10.43
C TYR A 93 -5.18 10.04 -10.71
N ASN A 94 -4.40 10.32 -9.66
CA ASN A 94 -3.10 10.96 -9.82
C ASN A 94 -1.96 9.99 -10.08
N THR A 95 -1.97 8.83 -9.45
CA THR A 95 -0.82 7.93 -9.54
C THR A 95 -1.16 6.54 -9.01
N ASP A 96 -0.17 5.67 -9.04
CA ASP A 96 -0.28 4.31 -8.51
C ASP A 96 0.49 4.16 -7.21
N TYR A 97 -0.01 3.27 -6.36
CA TYR A 97 0.61 2.86 -5.11
C TYR A 97 0.85 1.37 -5.15
N LEU A 98 2.02 0.96 -4.70
CA LEU A 98 2.38 -0.45 -4.57
C LEU A 98 2.51 -0.79 -3.10
N PHE A 99 2.02 -1.98 -2.73
CA PHE A 99 2.13 -2.44 -1.35
C PHE A 99 2.79 -3.80 -1.33
N VAL A 100 3.82 -3.93 -0.49
CA VAL A 100 4.53 -5.18 -0.29
C VAL A 100 4.56 -5.49 1.19
N HIS A 101 4.59 -6.77 1.54
CA HIS A 101 4.62 -7.16 2.94
C HIS A 101 5.97 -6.80 3.57
N ARG A 102 5.94 -6.39 4.83
CA ARG A 102 7.11 -5.99 5.59
C ARG A 102 8.26 -6.99 5.50
N ALA A 103 7.95 -8.29 5.55
CA ALA A 103 8.96 -9.34 5.47
C ALA A 103 9.71 -9.34 4.15
N GLN A 104 9.09 -8.85 3.07
CA GLN A 104 9.68 -8.81 1.73
C GLN A 104 10.16 -7.41 1.34
N TYR A 105 10.00 -6.44 2.22
CA TYR A 105 10.29 -5.04 1.89
C TYR A 105 11.74 -4.79 1.49
N PRO A 106 12.75 -5.30 2.25
CA PRO A 106 14.15 -5.11 1.83
C PRO A 106 14.45 -5.69 0.44
N ALA A 107 13.91 -6.87 0.15
CA ALA A 107 14.07 -7.49 -1.15
C ALA A 107 13.39 -6.67 -2.25
N ALA A 108 12.23 -6.10 -1.94
CA ALA A 108 11.50 -5.25 -2.88
C ALA A 108 12.29 -4.00 -3.23
N LEU A 109 12.84 -3.30 -2.23
CA LEU A 109 13.66 -2.11 -2.48
C LEU A 109 14.88 -2.42 -3.33
N SER A 110 15.55 -3.51 -3.02
CA SER A 110 16.72 -3.96 -3.76
C SER A 110 16.37 -4.26 -5.22
N ALA A 111 15.28 -4.99 -5.46
CA ALA A 111 14.84 -5.35 -6.80
C ALA A 111 14.52 -4.10 -7.64
N LEU A 112 13.82 -3.15 -7.05
CA LEU A 112 13.42 -1.94 -7.76
C LEU A 112 14.64 -1.06 -8.09
N ARG A 113 15.56 -0.90 -7.15
CA ARG A 113 16.78 -0.10 -7.36
C ARG A 113 17.68 -0.74 -8.41
N GLU A 114 17.88 -2.04 -8.34
CA GLU A 114 18.68 -2.76 -9.33
C GLU A 114 18.05 -2.71 -10.72
N GLY A 115 16.74 -2.63 -10.79
CA GLY A 115 15.99 -2.47 -12.04
C GLY A 115 15.99 -1.06 -12.60
N GLY A 116 16.67 -0.12 -11.95
CA GLY A 116 16.81 1.25 -12.44
C GLY A 116 15.80 2.24 -11.90
N TYR A 117 15.02 1.86 -10.89
CA TYR A 117 14.04 2.76 -10.28
C TYR A 117 14.56 3.28 -8.95
N PRO A 118 14.95 4.56 -8.86
CA PRO A 118 15.34 5.14 -7.59
C PRO A 118 14.18 5.13 -6.60
N VAL A 119 14.47 4.73 -5.38
CA VAL A 119 13.48 4.75 -4.29
C VAL A 119 13.98 5.71 -3.21
N GLU A 120 13.19 6.73 -2.94
CA GLU A 120 13.47 7.68 -1.88
C GLU A 120 12.76 7.21 -0.61
N GLU A 121 13.53 6.93 0.42
CA GLU A 121 12.99 6.53 1.70
C GLU A 121 12.78 7.74 2.60
N PRO A 122 11.81 7.69 3.53
CA PRO A 122 11.63 8.77 4.49
C PRO A 122 12.84 8.84 5.42
N ALA A 123 13.05 10.01 6.04
CA ALA A 123 14.11 10.17 7.03
C ALA A 123 13.91 9.23 8.21
N ARG A 124 12.66 8.89 8.49
CA ARG A 124 12.28 8.01 9.59
C ARG A 124 10.97 7.30 9.24
N TYR A 125 10.92 5.99 9.51
CA TYR A 125 9.67 5.24 9.44
C TYR A 125 8.89 5.43 10.74
N GLU A 126 7.56 5.51 10.63
CA GLU A 126 6.70 5.66 11.80
C GLU A 126 6.61 4.33 12.57
N GLU A 127 6.57 4.41 13.90
CA GLU A 127 6.28 3.26 14.72
C GLU A 127 4.77 3.05 14.74
N GLU A 128 4.37 1.79 14.69
CA GLU A 128 2.95 1.44 14.63
C GLU A 128 2.45 1.00 16.00
N GLU A 129 1.29 1.50 16.37
CA GLU A 129 0.59 1.02 17.56
C GLU A 129 -0.13 -0.29 17.22
N ALA A 130 -0.32 -1.12 18.25
CA ALA A 130 -1.07 -2.35 18.07
C ALA A 130 -2.51 -2.01 17.69
N PRO A 131 -3.01 -2.45 16.53
CA PRO A 131 -4.37 -2.16 16.11
C PRO A 131 -5.37 -2.96 16.91
N ILE A 132 -6.58 -2.41 17.02
CA ILE A 132 -7.69 -3.05 17.73
C ILE A 132 -8.48 -4.03 16.85
N CYS A 133 -8.23 -4.03 15.56
CA CYS A 133 -8.90 -4.96 14.65
C CYS A 133 -8.47 -6.40 14.94
N PRO A 134 -9.41 -7.38 14.94
CA PRO A 134 -9.04 -8.78 15.15
C PRO A 134 -8.12 -9.29 14.06
N GLN A 135 -7.22 -10.21 14.44
CA GLN A 135 -6.37 -10.89 13.48
C GLN A 135 -7.18 -11.87 12.65
N PRO A 136 -6.89 -12.02 11.37
CA PRO A 136 -7.52 -13.06 10.55
C PRO A 136 -7.13 -14.45 10.99
#